data_8301a5a86f676a01671010b365544350
#
_entry.id   8301a5a86f676a01671010b365544350
#
_cell.length_a   1.000
_cell.length_b   1.000
_cell.length_c   1.000
_cell.angle_alpha   90.00
_cell.angle_beta   90.00
_cell.angle_gamma   90.00
#
_symmetry.space_group_name_H-M   'P 1'
#
loop_
_entity.id
_entity.type
_entity.pdbx_description
1 polymer ?
#
loop_
_entity_poly.entity_id
_entity_poly.type
_entity_poly.pdbx_seq_one_letter_code
_entity_poly.pdbx_strand_id
1 'polypeptide(L)'
;RLSKNSGEIIMATRWATDDLSGRVIANSSKAKVLAFPAINERGEALVPELHPLDKLLETKAILGDYFWSAMYQQSPKQAGGSIFKDEWIKYYLPKDLPTNFDIVIHSWDMTFKDSEGTDYVVGQVWGKKGANSY
;
A
#
# COMPACT_ATOMS: atom_id res chain seq x y z
N ARG A 1 10.83 -25.36 -20.61
CA ARG A 1 11.26 -24.47 -21.71
C ARG A 1 10.05 -24.28 -22.63
N LEU A 2 9.51 -23.06 -22.70
CA LEU A 2 8.38 -22.76 -23.58
C LEU A 2 8.80 -22.89 -25.06
N SER A 3 7.90 -23.44 -25.89
CA SER A 3 8.13 -23.51 -27.32
C SER A 3 7.98 -22.10 -27.96
N LYS A 4 8.51 -21.92 -29.18
CA LYS A 4 8.56 -20.63 -29.88
C LYS A 4 7.17 -19.99 -30.09
N ASN A 5 6.10 -20.80 -30.07
CA ASN A 5 4.70 -20.38 -30.31
C ASN A 5 3.79 -20.64 -29.12
N SER A 6 4.33 -20.82 -27.91
CA SER A 6 3.51 -21.01 -26.72
C SER A 6 3.10 -19.68 -26.11
N GLY A 7 1.88 -19.63 -25.61
CA GLY A 7 1.39 -18.55 -24.75
C GLY A 7 1.46 -18.96 -23.28
N GLU A 8 1.56 -18.00 -22.41
CA GLU A 8 1.50 -18.16 -20.98
C GLU A 8 0.26 -17.43 -20.44
N ILE A 9 -0.51 -18.10 -19.60
CA ILE A 9 -1.66 -17.51 -18.90
C ILE A 9 -1.39 -17.62 -17.42
N ILE A 10 -1.36 -16.47 -16.74
CA ILE A 10 -1.25 -16.37 -15.29
C ILE A 10 -2.59 -15.94 -14.75
N MET A 11 -3.19 -16.77 -13.91
CA MET A 11 -4.44 -16.48 -13.22
C MET A 11 -4.17 -16.47 -11.71
N ALA A 12 -4.43 -15.35 -11.07
CA ALA A 12 -4.16 -15.17 -9.65
C ALA A 12 -5.05 -14.08 -9.04
N THR A 13 -5.35 -14.23 -7.76
CA THR A 13 -5.84 -13.13 -6.93
C THR A 13 -4.65 -12.27 -6.54
N ARG A 14 -4.80 -10.95 -6.61
CA ARG A 14 -3.75 -10.02 -6.22
C ARG A 14 -3.63 -9.96 -4.70
N TRP A 15 -2.40 -9.94 -4.21
CA TRP A 15 -2.10 -9.84 -2.77
C TRP A 15 -1.24 -8.63 -2.44
N ALA A 16 -0.30 -8.31 -3.31
CA ALA A 16 0.63 -7.20 -3.15
C ALA A 16 0.96 -6.57 -4.50
N THR A 17 1.53 -5.38 -4.48
CA THR A 17 1.95 -4.69 -5.71
C THR A 17 3.05 -5.46 -6.45
N ASP A 18 3.93 -6.15 -5.73
CA ASP A 18 5.07 -6.91 -6.23
C ASP A 18 4.85 -8.44 -6.25
N ASP A 19 3.59 -8.90 -6.15
CA ASP A 19 3.25 -10.31 -6.36
C ASP A 19 3.63 -10.77 -7.78
N LEU A 20 3.49 -12.08 -8.06
CA LEU A 20 3.85 -12.63 -9.36
C LEU A 20 3.24 -11.84 -10.52
N SER A 21 1.93 -11.57 -10.45
CA SER A 21 1.23 -10.80 -11.49
C SER A 21 1.77 -9.38 -11.60
N GLY A 22 2.03 -8.70 -10.48
CA GLY A 22 2.61 -7.37 -10.46
C GLY A 22 4.00 -7.31 -11.11
N ARG A 23 4.85 -8.29 -10.81
CA ARG A 23 6.19 -8.40 -11.42
C ARG A 23 6.11 -8.65 -12.93
N VAL A 24 5.18 -9.50 -13.38
CA VAL A 24 4.98 -9.75 -14.82
C VAL A 24 4.47 -8.49 -15.51
N ILE A 25 3.50 -7.80 -14.93
CA ILE A 25 2.96 -6.56 -15.49
C ILE A 25 4.06 -5.49 -15.59
N ALA A 26 4.87 -5.32 -14.55
CA ALA A 26 5.93 -4.33 -14.52
C ALA A 26 7.06 -4.61 -15.52
N ASN A 27 7.35 -5.90 -15.80
CA ASN A 27 8.50 -6.30 -16.62
C ASN A 27 8.16 -6.73 -18.05
N SER A 28 6.87 -6.76 -18.42
CA SER A 28 6.44 -7.20 -19.76
C SER A 28 5.49 -6.20 -20.43
N SER A 29 5.99 -5.52 -21.45
CA SER A 29 5.17 -4.65 -22.32
C SER A 29 4.15 -5.41 -23.17
N LYS A 30 4.26 -6.74 -23.26
CA LYS A 30 3.38 -7.61 -24.06
C LYS A 30 2.29 -8.26 -23.22
N ALA A 31 2.33 -8.13 -21.90
CA ALA A 31 1.33 -8.70 -21.02
C ALA A 31 -0.03 -8.01 -21.24
N LYS A 32 -1.06 -8.81 -21.53
CA LYS A 32 -2.45 -8.33 -21.54
C LYS A 32 -3.05 -8.62 -20.18
N VAL A 33 -3.53 -7.59 -19.51
CA VAL A 33 -4.13 -7.70 -18.18
C VAL A 33 -5.64 -7.68 -18.32
N LEU A 34 -6.29 -8.68 -17.74
CA LEU A 34 -7.74 -8.74 -17.55
C LEU A 34 -8.00 -8.70 -16.04
N ALA A 35 -8.53 -7.60 -15.55
CA ALA A 35 -8.90 -7.43 -14.15
C ALA A 35 -10.42 -7.48 -14.01
N PHE A 36 -10.89 -8.21 -12.99
CA PHE A 36 -12.30 -8.40 -12.69
C PHE A 36 -12.56 -7.92 -11.25
N PRO A 37 -12.74 -6.61 -11.02
CA PRO A 37 -13.05 -6.10 -9.70
C PRO A 37 -14.43 -6.56 -9.24
N ALA A 38 -14.57 -6.90 -7.97
CA ALA A 38 -15.84 -7.37 -7.40
C ALA A 38 -16.95 -6.32 -7.49
N ILE A 39 -16.58 -5.04 -7.41
CA ILE A 39 -17.49 -3.90 -7.64
C ILE A 39 -16.86 -3.02 -8.73
N ASN A 40 -17.60 -2.75 -9.80
CA ASN A 40 -17.15 -1.93 -10.91
C ASN A 40 -17.20 -0.41 -10.57
N GLU A 41 -16.74 0.43 -11.50
CA GLU A 41 -16.72 1.89 -11.34
C GLU A 41 -18.11 2.51 -11.19
N ARG A 42 -19.17 1.80 -11.62
CA ARG A 42 -20.57 2.22 -11.46
C ARG A 42 -21.16 1.84 -10.11
N GLY A 43 -20.39 1.12 -9.27
CA GLY A 43 -20.86 0.61 -7.98
C GLY A 43 -21.69 -0.66 -8.08
N GLU A 44 -21.63 -1.38 -9.19
CA GLU A 44 -22.37 -2.62 -9.41
C GLU A 44 -21.49 -3.83 -9.11
N ALA A 45 -22.08 -4.88 -8.53
CA ALA A 45 -21.38 -6.13 -8.31
C ALA A 45 -21.07 -6.85 -9.63
N LEU A 46 -19.90 -7.46 -9.74
CA LEU A 46 -19.48 -8.20 -10.94
C LEU A 46 -20.42 -9.38 -11.27
N VAL A 47 -20.84 -10.13 -10.24
CA VAL A 47 -21.75 -11.27 -10.37
C VAL A 47 -22.79 -11.18 -9.25
N PRO A 48 -23.83 -10.34 -9.40
CA PRO A 48 -24.79 -10.05 -8.33
C PRO A 48 -25.60 -11.27 -7.87
N GLU A 49 -25.77 -12.27 -8.75
CA GLU A 49 -26.47 -13.52 -8.42
C GLU A 49 -25.71 -14.38 -7.41
N LEU A 50 -24.37 -14.34 -7.43
CA LEU A 50 -23.53 -15.08 -6.50
C LEU A 50 -23.04 -14.22 -5.34
N HIS A 51 -22.75 -12.97 -5.62
CA HIS A 51 -22.18 -12.01 -4.68
C HIS A 51 -22.95 -10.68 -4.75
N PRO A 52 -24.12 -10.60 -4.09
CA PRO A 52 -24.92 -9.39 -4.07
C PRO A 52 -24.16 -8.24 -3.38
N LEU A 53 -24.45 -7.03 -3.79
CA LEU A 53 -23.71 -5.82 -3.41
C LEU A 53 -23.67 -5.61 -1.88
N ASP A 54 -24.78 -5.86 -1.19
CA ASP A 54 -24.87 -5.76 0.27
C ASP A 54 -23.85 -6.66 0.96
N LYS A 55 -23.72 -7.91 0.52
CA LYS A 55 -22.74 -8.87 1.03
C LYS A 55 -21.29 -8.48 0.73
N LEU A 56 -21.05 -7.92 -0.44
CA LEU A 56 -19.73 -7.39 -0.78
C LEU A 56 -19.34 -6.21 0.12
N LEU A 57 -20.28 -5.32 0.43
CA LEU A 57 -20.05 -4.19 1.33
C LEU A 57 -19.83 -4.65 2.79
N GLU A 58 -20.59 -5.65 3.28
CA GLU A 58 -20.32 -6.27 4.58
C GLU A 58 -18.90 -6.86 4.63
N THR A 59 -18.52 -7.61 3.60
CA THR A 59 -17.19 -8.22 3.49
C THR A 59 -16.10 -7.15 3.49
N LYS A 60 -16.30 -6.05 2.75
CA LYS A 60 -15.38 -4.90 2.73
C LYS A 60 -15.17 -4.33 4.12
N ALA A 61 -16.26 -4.14 4.88
CA ALA A 61 -16.19 -3.59 6.23
C ALA A 61 -15.40 -4.49 7.21
N ILE A 62 -15.50 -5.82 7.03
CA ILE A 62 -14.76 -6.80 7.86
C ILE A 62 -13.28 -6.86 7.48
N LEU A 63 -12.97 -6.94 6.18
CA LEU A 63 -11.60 -7.11 5.69
C LEU A 63 -10.75 -5.85 5.79
N GLY A 64 -11.39 -4.67 5.79
CA GLY A 64 -10.69 -3.40 5.68
C GLY A 64 -10.16 -3.12 4.26
N ASP A 65 -9.79 -1.85 4.04
CA ASP A 65 -9.46 -1.34 2.70
C ASP A 65 -8.25 -2.02 2.05
N TYR A 66 -7.26 -2.44 2.83
CA TYR A 66 -6.05 -3.08 2.30
C TYR A 66 -6.37 -4.40 1.61
N PHE A 67 -6.93 -5.35 2.33
CA PHE A 67 -7.27 -6.67 1.79
C PHE A 67 -8.39 -6.58 0.76
N TRP A 68 -9.37 -5.71 0.98
CA TRP A 68 -10.43 -5.47 0.01
C TRP A 68 -9.87 -4.99 -1.34
N SER A 69 -9.01 -3.99 -1.34
CA SER A 69 -8.43 -3.46 -2.58
C SER A 69 -7.58 -4.48 -3.32
N ALA A 70 -6.84 -5.30 -2.61
CA ALA A 70 -5.99 -6.33 -3.21
C ALA A 70 -6.83 -7.49 -3.77
N MET A 71 -7.58 -8.16 -2.90
CA MET A 71 -8.20 -9.45 -3.22
C MET A 71 -9.50 -9.30 -4.01
N TYR A 72 -10.32 -8.29 -3.70
CA TYR A 72 -11.62 -8.11 -4.31
C TYR A 72 -11.61 -7.10 -5.45
N GLN A 73 -10.83 -6.03 -5.36
CA GLN A 73 -10.75 -5.02 -6.41
C GLN A 73 -9.56 -5.22 -7.38
N GLN A 74 -8.74 -6.25 -7.17
CA GLN A 74 -7.57 -6.56 -8.00
C GLN A 74 -6.57 -5.39 -8.11
N SER A 75 -6.62 -4.47 -7.16
CA SER A 75 -5.81 -3.26 -7.09
C SER A 75 -5.06 -3.17 -5.75
N PRO A 76 -4.01 -4.00 -5.57
CA PRO A 76 -3.24 -3.99 -4.33
C PRO A 76 -2.58 -2.64 -4.12
N LYS A 77 -2.63 -2.16 -2.88
CA LYS A 77 -1.93 -0.96 -2.43
C LYS A 77 -0.63 -1.37 -1.72
N GLN A 78 0.33 -0.50 -1.66
CA GLN A 78 1.52 -0.75 -0.85
C GLN A 78 1.14 -0.87 0.63
N ALA A 79 1.77 -1.81 1.33
CA ALA A 79 1.47 -2.12 2.73
C ALA A 79 1.74 -0.97 3.73
N GLY A 80 2.35 0.11 3.31
CA GLY A 80 2.75 1.23 4.16
C GLY A 80 1.71 2.32 4.42
N GLY A 81 0.54 2.28 3.75
CA GLY A 81 -0.43 3.39 3.80
C GLY A 81 -1.68 3.17 4.67
N SER A 82 -1.82 2.03 5.37
CA SER A 82 -3.04 1.72 6.10
C SER A 82 -3.05 2.20 7.56
N ILE A 83 -1.90 2.31 8.20
CA ILE A 83 -1.76 2.75 9.60
C ILE A 83 -1.54 4.27 9.65
N PHE A 84 -0.65 4.78 8.80
CA PHE A 84 -0.40 6.21 8.68
C PHE A 84 -0.99 6.73 7.37
N LYS A 85 -1.93 7.65 7.44
CA LYS A 85 -2.52 8.28 6.26
C LYS A 85 -1.66 9.46 5.85
N ASP A 86 -1.41 9.59 4.54
CA ASP A 86 -0.61 10.71 3.99
C ASP A 86 -1.19 12.08 4.38
N GLU A 87 -2.51 12.18 4.52
CA GLU A 87 -3.19 13.40 4.99
C GLU A 87 -2.85 13.82 6.42
N TRP A 88 -2.29 12.92 7.23
CA TRP A 88 -1.84 13.24 8.61
C TRP A 88 -0.44 13.82 8.63
N ILE A 89 0.35 13.60 7.56
CA ILE A 89 1.71 14.11 7.45
C ILE A 89 1.64 15.58 7.07
N LYS A 90 2.13 16.43 7.95
CA LYS A 90 2.21 17.87 7.72
C LYS A 90 3.64 18.25 7.40
N TYR A 91 3.81 18.99 6.33
CA TYR A 91 5.10 19.53 5.94
C TYR A 91 5.20 21.00 6.35
N TYR A 92 6.39 21.44 6.69
CA TYR A 92 6.69 22.83 6.99
C TYR A 92 7.95 23.27 6.25
N LEU A 93 8.06 24.55 6.00
CA LEU A 93 9.29 25.13 5.47
C LEU A 93 10.22 25.51 6.64
N PRO A 94 11.55 25.49 6.47
CA PRO A 94 12.49 25.88 7.52
C PRO A 94 12.22 27.25 8.14
N LYS A 95 11.68 28.20 7.34
CA LYS A 95 11.29 29.54 7.81
C LYS A 95 10.09 29.55 8.77
N ASP A 96 9.28 28.52 8.76
CA ASP A 96 8.06 28.40 9.58
C ASP A 96 8.34 27.70 10.91
N LEU A 97 9.58 27.22 11.10
CA LEU A 97 10.01 26.64 12.37
C LEU A 97 10.23 27.70 13.44
N PRO A 98 9.88 27.41 14.71
CA PRO A 98 10.27 28.25 15.83
C PRO A 98 11.79 28.41 15.89
N THR A 99 12.24 29.64 16.23
CA THR A 99 13.68 29.93 16.42
C THR A 99 14.29 29.22 17.62
N ASN A 100 13.46 28.84 18.59
CA ASN A 100 13.84 28.07 19.76
C ASN A 100 12.73 27.07 20.15
N PHE A 101 13.14 25.94 20.67
CA PHE A 101 12.27 24.89 21.17
C PHE A 101 12.39 24.78 22.68
N ASP A 102 11.29 24.39 23.34
CA ASP A 102 11.28 24.13 24.78
C ASP A 102 11.98 22.81 25.10
N ILE A 103 11.84 21.82 24.18
CA ILE A 103 12.49 20.50 24.26
C ILE A 103 12.88 20.07 22.86
N VAL A 104 14.06 19.48 22.71
CA VAL A 104 14.48 18.77 21.50
C VAL A 104 14.82 17.34 21.87
N ILE A 105 14.27 16.39 21.14
CA ILE A 105 14.47 14.95 21.36
C ILE A 105 15.02 14.34 20.07
N HIS A 106 16.07 13.52 20.20
CA HIS A 106 16.57 12.66 19.15
C HIS A 106 16.07 11.25 19.42
N SER A 107 15.36 10.67 18.47
CA SER A 107 14.87 9.28 18.50
C SER A 107 15.58 8.48 17.42
N TRP A 108 16.13 7.33 17.80
CA TRP A 108 16.87 6.47 16.88
C TRP A 108 16.29 5.07 16.93
N ASP A 109 15.90 4.56 15.78
CA ASP A 109 15.59 3.15 15.56
C ASP A 109 16.82 2.49 14.94
N MET A 110 17.46 1.60 15.70
CA MET A 110 18.75 1.04 15.34
C MET A 110 18.67 -0.45 15.09
N THR A 111 19.23 -0.90 13.98
CA THR A 111 19.47 -2.32 13.74
C THR A 111 20.77 -2.77 14.41
N PHE A 112 20.77 -3.98 15.00
CA PHE A 112 21.93 -4.55 15.67
C PHE A 112 22.65 -5.61 14.84
N LYS A 113 22.21 -5.88 13.61
CA LYS A 113 22.81 -6.87 12.72
C LYS A 113 23.27 -6.23 11.42
N ASP A 114 24.52 -6.43 11.10
CA ASP A 114 25.13 -6.06 9.82
C ASP A 114 25.03 -7.26 8.85
N SER A 115 23.82 -7.52 8.35
CA SER A 115 23.58 -8.59 7.38
C SER A 115 22.68 -8.09 6.25
N GLU A 116 22.83 -8.63 5.05
CA GLU A 116 21.98 -8.32 3.91
C GLU A 116 20.50 -8.56 4.28
N GLY A 117 19.65 -7.54 4.10
CA GLY A 117 18.20 -7.59 4.39
C GLY A 117 17.81 -7.13 5.79
N THR A 118 18.70 -6.47 6.55
CA THR A 118 18.33 -5.80 7.81
C THR A 118 17.57 -4.50 7.56
N ASP A 119 16.74 -4.13 8.53
CA ASP A 119 16.03 -2.85 8.52
C ASP A 119 17.00 -1.66 8.55
N TYR A 120 16.56 -0.54 8.00
CA TYR A 120 17.33 0.69 7.99
C TYR A 120 17.49 1.27 9.40
N VAL A 121 18.63 1.92 9.65
CA VAL A 121 18.78 2.80 10.82
C VAL A 121 18.06 4.11 10.52
N VAL A 122 17.10 4.47 11.37
CA VAL A 122 16.31 5.68 11.21
C VAL A 122 16.52 6.61 12.39
N GLY A 123 16.97 7.84 12.11
CA GLY A 123 17.10 8.91 13.09
C GLY A 123 16.02 9.97 12.87
N GLN A 124 15.39 10.42 13.94
CA GLN A 124 14.40 11.49 13.94
C GLN A 124 14.75 12.54 14.98
N VAL A 125 14.53 13.80 14.64
CA VAL A 125 14.67 14.94 15.57
C VAL A 125 13.30 15.57 15.76
N TRP A 126 12.84 15.65 16.98
CA TRP A 126 11.57 16.24 17.35
C TRP A 126 11.78 17.48 18.18
N GLY A 127 11.16 18.59 17.79
CA GLY A 127 11.13 19.83 18.55
C GLY A 127 9.74 20.09 19.13
N LYS A 128 9.66 20.40 20.42
CA LYS A 128 8.40 20.83 21.06
C LYS A 128 8.45 22.32 21.34
N LYS A 129 7.36 23.01 21.01
CA LYS A 129 7.14 24.43 21.36
C LYS A 129 5.70 24.62 21.83
N GLY A 130 5.51 24.86 23.14
CA GLY A 130 4.19 24.90 23.74
C GLY A 130 3.42 23.59 23.55
N ALA A 131 2.26 23.63 22.90
CA ALA A 131 1.43 22.46 22.59
C ALA A 131 1.80 21.76 21.27
N ASN A 132 2.67 22.34 20.44
CA ASN A 132 3.00 21.84 19.12
C ASN A 132 4.28 21.00 19.14
N SER A 133 4.31 19.96 18.29
CA SER A 133 5.49 19.16 17.99
C SER A 133 5.83 19.27 16.50
N TYR A 134 7.10 19.35 16.21
CA TYR A 134 7.68 19.55 14.87
C TYR A 134 8.68 18.45 14.55
#